data_e5e5f6a03a75e69413e46447d3aa3669
#
_entry.id   e5e5f6a03a75e69413e46447d3aa3669
#
_cell.length_a   1.000
_cell.length_b   1.000
_cell.length_c   1.000
_cell.angle_alpha   90.00
_cell.angle_beta   90.00
_cell.angle_gamma   90.00
#
_symmetry.space_group_name_H-M   'P 1'
#
loop_
_entity.id
_entity.type
_entity.pdbx_description
1 polymer ?
#
loop_
_entity_poly.entity_id
_entity_poly.type
_entity_poly.pdbx_seq_one_letter_code
_entity_poly.pdbx_strand_id
1 'polypeptide(L)'
;MKKSLLGLTFASLMFSAGSAVAADYKIDKEGQHAFVNFRIQHLGYSWLYGTFKDFDGTFTFDEKNPAADKVNVTINTTSVDTNHAERDKHLRSADFLNTAKYPQATFTSTSVKKDGDELDITGNL
;
A
#
# COMPACT_ATOMS: atom_id res chain seq x y z
N MET A 1 11.36 31.60 -69.69
CA MET A 1 11.50 30.33 -68.97
C MET A 1 11.49 30.60 -67.46
N LYS A 2 10.36 30.40 -66.79
CA LYS A 2 10.22 30.57 -65.32
C LYS A 2 10.26 29.21 -64.66
N LYS A 3 11.27 28.96 -63.82
CA LYS A 3 11.39 27.76 -63.01
C LYS A 3 10.75 28.02 -61.66
N SER A 4 9.60 27.36 -61.39
CA SER A 4 8.95 27.36 -60.10
C SER A 4 9.63 26.32 -59.20
N LEU A 5 10.18 26.80 -58.08
CA LEU A 5 10.74 25.95 -56.99
C LEU A 5 9.55 25.62 -56.06
N LEU A 6 9.14 24.36 -55.98
CA LEU A 6 8.15 23.87 -55.05
C LEU A 6 8.87 23.50 -53.75
N GLY A 7 8.70 24.35 -52.72
CA GLY A 7 9.24 24.09 -51.39
C GLY A 7 8.33 23.09 -50.64
N LEU A 8 8.87 21.91 -50.34
CA LEU A 8 8.23 20.89 -49.53
C LEU A 8 8.51 21.22 -48.05
N THR A 9 7.51 21.75 -47.36
CA THR A 9 7.59 22.01 -45.93
C THR A 9 7.27 20.69 -45.17
N PHE A 10 8.27 20.07 -44.60
CA PHE A 10 8.10 18.92 -43.71
C PHE A 10 7.64 19.41 -42.34
N ALA A 11 6.35 19.27 -42.04
CA ALA A 11 5.83 19.50 -40.72
C ALA A 11 6.18 18.31 -39.81
N SER A 12 7.19 18.48 -38.94
CA SER A 12 7.53 17.51 -37.89
C SER A 12 6.44 17.55 -36.82
N LEU A 13 5.54 16.56 -36.80
CA LEU A 13 4.68 16.30 -35.65
C LEU A 13 5.59 15.81 -34.50
N MET A 14 5.87 16.66 -33.55
CA MET A 14 6.42 16.24 -32.27
C MET A 14 5.29 15.55 -31.47
N PHE A 15 5.30 14.22 -31.45
CA PHE A 15 4.56 13.46 -30.48
C PHE A 15 5.22 13.69 -29.11
N SER A 16 4.61 14.52 -28.27
CA SER A 16 4.93 14.54 -26.85
C SER A 16 4.43 13.24 -26.25
N ALA A 17 5.32 12.27 -26.07
CA ALA A 17 5.06 11.13 -25.21
C ALA A 17 4.85 11.68 -23.79
N GLY A 18 3.58 11.83 -23.39
CA GLY A 18 3.24 12.14 -22.02
C GLY A 18 3.81 11.02 -21.14
N SER A 19 4.75 11.34 -20.27
CA SER A 19 5.22 10.41 -19.23
C SER A 19 4.00 10.07 -18.38
N ALA A 20 3.62 8.80 -18.37
CA ALA A 20 2.64 8.30 -17.41
C ALA A 20 3.29 8.48 -16.03
N VAL A 21 2.75 9.37 -15.24
CA VAL A 21 3.17 9.57 -13.84
C VAL A 21 2.37 8.59 -13.02
N ALA A 22 3.05 7.81 -12.16
CA ALA A 22 2.40 6.98 -11.17
C ALA A 22 1.39 7.82 -10.38
N ALA A 23 0.18 7.31 -10.22
CA ALA A 23 -0.83 7.99 -9.42
C ALA A 23 -0.60 7.69 -7.93
N ASP A 24 -0.75 8.73 -7.10
CA ASP A 24 -0.69 8.62 -5.65
C ASP A 24 -2.10 8.35 -5.09
N TYR A 25 -2.20 7.37 -4.23
CA TYR A 25 -3.45 6.98 -3.58
C TYR A 25 -3.29 7.00 -2.06
N LYS A 26 -4.39 7.26 -1.37
CA LYS A 26 -4.54 7.07 0.07
C LYS A 26 -5.53 5.95 0.33
N ILE A 27 -5.26 5.09 1.32
CA ILE A 27 -6.21 4.05 1.73
C ILE A 27 -7.47 4.73 2.30
N ASP A 28 -8.61 4.45 1.69
CA ASP A 28 -9.89 4.98 2.14
C ASP A 28 -10.41 4.15 3.31
N LYS A 29 -10.45 4.77 4.49
CA LYS A 29 -10.98 4.20 5.74
C LYS A 29 -12.41 4.62 6.01
N GLU A 30 -12.87 5.74 5.44
CA GLU A 30 -14.17 6.33 5.76
C GLU A 30 -15.31 5.44 5.32
N GLY A 31 -15.17 4.77 4.19
CA GLY A 31 -16.14 3.78 3.68
C GLY A 31 -16.15 2.45 4.44
N GLN A 32 -15.24 2.22 5.38
CA GLN A 32 -15.07 0.97 6.14
C GLN A 32 -14.87 -0.28 5.27
N HIS A 33 -14.24 -0.11 4.11
CA HIS A 33 -13.89 -1.22 3.20
C HIS A 33 -12.40 -1.58 3.25
N ALA A 34 -11.62 -0.91 4.13
CA ALA A 34 -10.21 -1.20 4.37
C ALA A 34 -10.03 -1.76 5.79
N PHE A 35 -9.27 -2.85 5.93
CA PHE A 35 -9.09 -3.56 7.18
C PHE A 35 -7.64 -4.00 7.36
N VAL A 36 -7.16 -3.97 8.59
CA VAL A 36 -5.93 -4.65 9.01
C VAL A 36 -6.34 -5.77 9.96
N ASN A 37 -6.52 -6.95 9.41
CA ASN A 37 -6.94 -8.14 10.15
C ASN A 37 -5.77 -9.08 10.38
N PHE A 38 -5.82 -9.81 11.48
CA PHE A 38 -4.87 -10.89 11.78
C PHE A 38 -5.58 -12.13 12.33
N ARG A 39 -4.91 -13.24 12.25
CA ARG A 39 -5.29 -14.46 12.95
C ARG A 39 -4.07 -15.11 13.58
N ILE A 40 -4.26 -15.71 14.75
CA ILE A 40 -3.23 -16.43 15.48
C ILE A 40 -3.75 -17.80 15.85
N GLN A 41 -2.94 -18.82 15.63
CA GLN A 41 -3.28 -20.17 16.07
C GLN A 41 -3.10 -20.26 17.59
N HIS A 42 -4.19 -20.55 18.29
CA HIS A 42 -4.20 -20.70 19.74
C HIS A 42 -3.99 -22.16 20.14
N LEU A 43 -2.86 -22.46 20.79
CA LEU A 43 -2.48 -23.78 21.30
C LEU A 43 -2.56 -24.92 20.27
N GLY A 44 -2.51 -24.63 18.98
CA GLY A 44 -2.62 -25.61 17.92
C GLY A 44 -4.05 -26.10 17.62
N TYR A 45 -5.07 -25.61 18.34
CA TYR A 45 -6.44 -26.11 18.22
C TYR A 45 -7.41 -25.19 17.49
N SER A 46 -7.28 -23.88 17.71
CA SER A 46 -8.24 -22.91 17.17
C SER A 46 -7.55 -21.68 16.64
N TRP A 47 -8.29 -20.91 15.84
CA TRP A 47 -7.84 -19.61 15.35
C TRP A 47 -8.52 -18.50 16.13
N LEU A 48 -7.69 -17.59 16.65
CA LEU A 48 -8.13 -16.32 17.21
C LEU A 48 -7.99 -15.27 16.11
N TYR A 49 -9.03 -14.52 15.87
CA TYR A 49 -9.06 -13.42 14.92
C TYR A 49 -9.05 -12.08 15.65
N GLY A 50 -8.41 -11.10 15.05
CA GLY A 50 -8.39 -9.74 15.53
C GLY A 50 -8.18 -8.74 14.41
N THR A 51 -8.33 -7.49 14.75
CA THR A 51 -8.11 -6.36 13.84
C THR A 51 -7.40 -5.23 14.54
N PHE A 52 -6.75 -4.36 13.77
CA PHE A 52 -6.34 -3.03 14.22
C PHE A 52 -7.31 -2.02 13.61
N LYS A 53 -8.07 -1.31 14.44
CA LYS A 53 -9.13 -0.40 13.99
C LYS A 53 -8.61 0.94 13.48
N ASP A 54 -7.40 1.32 13.87
CA ASP A 54 -6.79 2.58 13.48
C ASP A 54 -5.47 2.33 12.75
N PHE A 55 -5.47 2.68 11.49
CA PHE A 55 -4.32 2.60 10.58
C PHE A 55 -4.45 3.67 9.50
N ASP A 56 -3.35 3.94 8.81
CA ASP A 56 -3.32 4.80 7.63
C ASP A 56 -2.35 4.24 6.60
N GLY A 57 -2.50 4.63 5.36
CA GLY A 57 -1.59 4.16 4.34
C GLY A 57 -1.71 4.92 3.02
N THR A 58 -0.62 4.89 2.29
CA THR A 58 -0.52 5.45 0.94
C THR A 58 0.11 4.41 0.02
N PHE A 59 -0.25 4.46 -1.24
CA PHE A 59 0.43 3.68 -2.27
C PHE A 59 0.47 4.45 -3.58
N THR A 60 1.48 4.16 -4.39
CA THR A 60 1.55 4.60 -5.78
C THR A 60 1.20 3.43 -6.68
N PHE A 61 0.56 3.70 -7.81
CA PHE A 61 0.23 2.68 -8.78
C PHE A 61 0.50 3.16 -10.20
N ASP A 62 1.36 2.42 -10.90
CA ASP A 62 1.63 2.58 -12.32
C ASP A 62 1.53 1.20 -13.00
N GLU A 63 0.43 0.96 -13.70
CA GLU A 63 0.21 -0.31 -14.40
C GLU A 63 1.32 -0.65 -15.40
N LYS A 64 1.98 0.36 -15.96
CA LYS A 64 3.05 0.19 -16.96
C LYS A 64 4.42 -0.02 -16.33
N ASN A 65 4.62 0.42 -15.09
CA ASN A 65 5.88 0.31 -14.38
C ASN A 65 5.69 -0.05 -12.90
N PRO A 66 5.17 -1.25 -12.58
CA PRO A 66 4.91 -1.68 -11.21
C PRO A 66 6.16 -1.65 -10.30
N ALA A 67 7.35 -1.77 -10.88
CA ALA A 67 8.60 -1.72 -10.13
C ALA A 67 8.88 -0.34 -9.48
N ALA A 68 8.22 0.72 -9.93
CA ALA A 68 8.28 2.05 -9.33
C ALA A 68 7.25 2.25 -8.21
N ASP A 69 6.31 1.33 -8.06
CA ASP A 69 5.24 1.43 -7.07
C ASP A 69 5.78 1.31 -5.64
N LYS A 70 5.09 1.97 -4.73
CA LYS A 70 5.42 2.01 -3.31
C LYS A 70 4.17 1.83 -2.47
N VAL A 71 4.32 1.15 -1.34
CA VAL A 71 3.28 0.98 -0.33
C VAL A 71 3.84 1.34 1.03
N ASN A 72 3.15 2.22 1.75
CA ASN A 72 3.47 2.57 3.13
C ASN A 72 2.20 2.46 3.96
N VAL A 73 2.25 1.71 5.06
CA VAL A 73 1.14 1.57 6.00
C VAL A 73 1.64 1.83 7.41
N THR A 74 0.89 2.59 8.17
CA THR A 74 1.11 2.83 9.60
C THR A 74 -0.10 2.34 10.38
N ILE A 75 0.13 1.54 11.40
CA ILE A 75 -0.88 0.92 12.24
C ILE A 75 -0.72 1.46 13.66
N ASN A 76 -1.78 2.00 14.25
CA ASN A 76 -1.81 2.30 15.68
C ASN A 76 -1.99 1.00 16.47
N THR A 77 -0.95 0.53 17.13
CA THR A 77 -0.97 -0.75 17.85
C THR A 77 -1.93 -0.78 19.04
N THR A 78 -2.27 0.39 19.61
CA THR A 78 -3.24 0.47 20.71
C THR A 78 -4.67 0.16 20.25
N SER A 79 -4.93 0.23 18.94
CA SER A 79 -6.24 -0.01 18.35
C SER A 79 -6.57 -1.50 18.15
N VAL A 80 -5.73 -2.40 18.67
CA VAL A 80 -5.99 -3.85 18.63
C VAL A 80 -7.34 -4.19 19.27
N ASP A 81 -8.11 -5.01 18.57
CA ASP A 81 -9.43 -5.47 18.99
C ASP A 81 -9.62 -6.93 18.58
N THR A 82 -9.89 -7.78 19.56
CA THR A 82 -10.18 -9.21 19.37
C THR A 82 -11.59 -9.56 19.86
N ASN A 83 -12.45 -8.55 20.07
CA ASN A 83 -13.78 -8.68 20.62
C ASN A 83 -13.81 -9.22 22.06
N HIS A 84 -12.77 -8.93 22.86
CA HIS A 84 -12.70 -9.31 24.27
C HIS A 84 -11.81 -8.35 25.05
N ALA A 85 -12.41 -7.46 25.86
CA ALA A 85 -11.73 -6.33 26.49
C ALA A 85 -10.52 -6.71 27.35
N GLU A 86 -10.60 -7.76 28.18
CA GLU A 86 -9.50 -8.18 29.02
C GLU A 86 -8.35 -8.78 28.21
N ARG A 87 -8.65 -9.52 27.14
CA ARG A 87 -7.62 -10.00 26.22
C ARG A 87 -6.94 -8.85 25.49
N ASP A 88 -7.71 -7.88 25.01
CA ASP A 88 -7.16 -6.71 24.31
C ASP A 88 -6.27 -5.88 25.24
N LYS A 89 -6.66 -5.74 26.51
CA LYS A 89 -5.82 -5.10 27.53
C LYS A 89 -4.50 -5.86 27.72
N HIS A 90 -4.53 -7.19 27.80
CA HIS A 90 -3.33 -8.01 27.92
C HIS A 90 -2.47 -7.96 26.66
N LEU A 91 -3.09 -7.97 25.47
CA LEU A 91 -2.35 -7.81 24.21
C LEU A 91 -1.61 -6.47 24.11
N ARG A 92 -2.15 -5.41 24.71
CA ARG A 92 -1.47 -4.10 24.77
C ARG A 92 -0.35 -4.02 25.80
N SER A 93 -0.27 -4.96 26.74
CA SER A 93 0.73 -4.97 27.80
C SER A 93 2.14 -5.29 27.29
N ALA A 94 3.13 -5.17 28.20
CA ALA A 94 4.54 -5.47 27.93
C ALA A 94 4.79 -6.94 27.58
N ASP A 95 3.85 -7.84 27.94
CA ASP A 95 3.97 -9.28 27.63
C ASP A 95 3.74 -9.60 26.16
N PHE A 96 3.11 -8.68 25.42
CA PHE A 96 2.79 -8.84 23.98
C PHE A 96 3.23 -7.64 23.16
N LEU A 97 2.29 -6.79 22.72
CA LEU A 97 2.57 -5.69 21.80
C LEU A 97 3.31 -4.52 22.44
N ASN A 98 3.25 -4.39 23.76
CA ASN A 98 3.84 -3.28 24.51
C ASN A 98 3.56 -1.92 23.87
N THR A 99 2.29 -1.64 23.67
CA THR A 99 1.84 -0.47 22.89
C THR A 99 2.25 0.87 23.49
N ALA A 100 2.55 0.90 24.80
CA ALA A 100 3.10 2.10 25.45
C ALA A 100 4.52 2.43 24.96
N LYS A 101 5.31 1.43 24.63
CA LYS A 101 6.68 1.58 24.09
C LYS A 101 6.68 1.61 22.56
N TYR A 102 5.80 0.82 21.94
CA TYR A 102 5.70 0.66 20.50
C TYR A 102 4.28 1.02 20.02
N PRO A 103 3.92 2.33 20.02
CA PRO A 103 2.57 2.77 19.70
C PRO A 103 2.20 2.58 18.23
N GLN A 104 3.19 2.35 17.37
CA GLN A 104 2.99 2.20 15.94
C GLN A 104 3.74 0.99 15.40
N ALA A 105 3.12 0.28 14.46
CA ALA A 105 3.77 -0.64 13.54
C ALA A 105 3.70 -0.06 12.13
N THR A 106 4.77 -0.19 11.35
CA THR A 106 4.83 0.38 10.00
C THR A 106 5.27 -0.69 9.01
N PHE A 107 4.63 -0.70 7.85
CA PHE A 107 5.09 -1.46 6.69
C PHE A 107 5.56 -0.50 5.61
N THR A 108 6.75 -0.73 5.08
CA THR A 108 7.29 0.01 3.94
C THR A 108 7.76 -0.98 2.88
N SER A 109 7.21 -0.88 1.67
CA SER A 109 7.62 -1.75 0.56
C SER A 109 9.07 -1.48 0.15
N THR A 110 9.79 -2.54 -0.17
CA THR A 110 11.14 -2.49 -0.75
C THR A 110 11.15 -2.87 -2.23
N SER A 111 10.16 -3.64 -2.67
CA SER A 111 9.95 -3.93 -4.08
C SER A 111 8.50 -4.29 -4.37
N VAL A 112 8.06 -3.99 -5.59
CA VAL A 112 6.79 -4.43 -6.16
C VAL A 112 7.11 -5.13 -7.47
N LYS A 113 6.54 -6.32 -7.67
CA LYS A 113 6.69 -7.11 -8.91
C LYS A 113 5.33 -7.56 -9.38
N LYS A 114 5.13 -7.55 -10.69
CA LYS A 114 3.93 -8.12 -11.32
C LYS A 114 4.16 -9.61 -11.57
N ASP A 115 3.21 -10.43 -11.12
CA ASP A 115 3.15 -11.86 -11.43
C ASP A 115 1.76 -12.19 -11.98
N GLY A 116 1.67 -12.30 -13.31
CA GLY A 116 0.38 -12.44 -14.01
C GLY A 116 -0.52 -11.22 -13.77
N ASP A 117 -1.67 -11.45 -13.14
CA ASP A 117 -2.65 -10.42 -12.76
C ASP A 117 -2.48 -9.94 -11.31
N GLU A 118 -1.49 -10.45 -10.59
CA GLU A 118 -1.20 -10.12 -9.20
C GLU A 118 0.03 -9.22 -9.06
N LEU A 119 0.14 -8.55 -7.92
CA LEU A 119 1.32 -7.79 -7.52
C LEU A 119 1.94 -8.40 -6.27
N ASP A 120 3.19 -8.83 -6.38
CA ASP A 120 4.00 -9.24 -5.24
C ASP A 120 4.65 -8.02 -4.59
N ILE A 121 4.29 -7.74 -3.36
CA ILE A 121 4.81 -6.61 -2.60
C ILE A 121 5.69 -7.14 -1.46
N THR A 122 6.98 -6.87 -1.55
CA THR A 122 7.95 -7.18 -0.49
C THR A 122 8.27 -5.91 0.29
N GLY A 123 8.42 -6.02 1.61
CA GLY A 123 8.72 -4.86 2.44
C GLY A 123 9.22 -5.23 3.83
N ASN A 124 9.48 -4.18 4.62
CA ASN A 124 9.87 -4.26 6.02
C ASN A 124 8.67 -3.94 6.91
N LEU A 125 8.43 -4.80 7.89
CA LEU A 125 7.45 -4.61 8.93
C LEU A 125 8.18 -4.41 10.26
#